data_acef732d1035801442540d8a89e5e085
#
_entry.id   acef732d1035801442540d8a89e5e085
#
_cell.length_a   1.000
_cell.length_b   1.000
_cell.length_c   1.000
_cell.angle_alpha   90.00
_cell.angle_beta   90.00
_cell.angle_gamma   90.00
#
_symmetry.space_group_name_H-M   'P 1'
#
loop_
_entity.id
_entity.type
_entity.pdbx_description
1 polymer ?
#
loop_
_entity_poly.entity_id
_entity_poly.type
_entity_poly.pdbx_seq_one_letter_code
_entity_poly.pdbx_strand_id
1 'polypeptide(L)'
;KVRSRFFEDMREAGIDVHAFMPVRFPAFTSKVNYRNHRKLCVIDGTTAFIGGMNIAKRYVSGRVHQPWRDTHLRIRGGAVYAVQRAFLVDWYFVDRTLINSRSYYPPVPFAISNNCLAQVVTSSPIAMWPDIMQGYVRILLEARQYVYLETPYFLPTDPVLFAMRTAAIAGVDV
;
A
#
# COMPACT_ATOMS: atom_id res chain seq x y z
N LYS A 1 -7.34 18.60 8.35
CA LYS A 1 -8.14 17.64 9.14
C LYS A 1 -9.49 17.51 8.46
N VAL A 2 -9.93 16.27 8.12
CA VAL A 2 -11.26 16.05 7.56
C VAL A 2 -12.29 16.25 8.67
N ARG A 3 -13.39 16.93 8.39
CA ARG A 3 -14.45 17.21 9.37
C ARG A 3 -15.24 15.92 9.66
N SER A 4 -15.73 15.73 10.88
CA SER A 4 -16.55 14.56 11.28
C SER A 4 -17.78 14.40 10.37
N ARG A 5 -18.44 15.50 10.04
CA ARG A 5 -19.59 15.52 9.15
C ARG A 5 -19.35 14.83 7.80
N PHE A 6 -18.14 14.92 7.24
CA PHE A 6 -17.80 14.22 5.98
C PHE A 6 -17.99 12.69 6.09
N PHE A 7 -17.65 12.12 7.23
CA PHE A 7 -17.80 10.68 7.46
C PHE A 7 -19.23 10.30 7.83
N GLU A 8 -19.98 11.23 8.41
CA GLU A 8 -21.42 11.09 8.68
C GLU A 8 -22.19 11.06 7.36
N ASP A 9 -21.95 12.03 6.47
CA ASP A 9 -22.55 12.09 5.13
C ASP A 9 -22.28 10.80 4.32
N MET A 10 -21.09 10.19 4.47
CA MET A 10 -20.76 8.91 3.82
C MET A 10 -21.61 7.76 4.38
N ARG A 11 -21.80 7.69 5.69
CA ARG A 11 -22.62 6.64 6.33
C ARG A 11 -24.09 6.79 5.97
N GLU A 12 -24.60 8.01 5.91
CA GLU A 12 -25.96 8.29 5.45
C GLU A 12 -26.19 7.86 4.00
N ALA A 13 -25.13 7.90 3.17
CA ALA A 13 -25.14 7.37 1.81
C ALA A 13 -24.97 5.82 1.75
N GLY A 14 -24.96 5.12 2.88
CA GLY A 14 -24.83 3.65 2.95
C GLY A 14 -23.38 3.15 2.80
N ILE A 15 -22.37 4.01 2.99
CA ILE A 15 -20.96 3.63 2.92
C ILE A 15 -20.46 3.24 4.31
N ASP A 16 -19.91 2.06 4.44
CA ASP A 16 -19.25 1.62 5.67
C ASP A 16 -17.91 2.34 5.84
N VAL A 17 -17.76 3.10 6.92
CA VAL A 17 -16.57 3.93 7.18
C VAL A 17 -16.06 3.74 8.59
N HIS A 18 -14.81 3.33 8.70
CA HIS A 18 -14.12 3.12 9.97
C HIS A 18 -12.81 3.90 10.04
N ALA A 19 -12.46 4.37 11.24
CA ALA A 19 -11.19 5.02 11.49
C ALA A 19 -10.14 3.99 11.94
N PHE A 20 -9.04 3.88 11.19
CA PHE A 20 -7.93 3.01 11.56
C PHE A 20 -7.09 3.68 12.67
N MET A 21 -7.04 3.07 13.85
CA MET A 21 -6.29 3.53 15.03
C MET A 21 -6.39 5.06 15.26
N PRO A 22 -7.58 5.59 15.55
CA PRO A 22 -7.78 7.03 15.74
C PRO A 22 -6.93 7.50 16.92
N VAL A 23 -6.19 8.61 16.71
CA VAL A 23 -5.43 9.25 17.79
C VAL A 23 -6.42 9.95 18.72
N ARG A 24 -6.58 9.43 19.94
CA ARG A 24 -7.38 10.05 21.02
C ARG A 24 -6.47 10.90 21.89
N PHE A 25 -7.00 12.03 22.35
CA PHE A 25 -6.30 12.88 23.33
C PHE A 25 -6.43 12.29 24.74
N PRO A 26 -5.39 12.36 25.62
CA PRO A 26 -4.08 13.00 25.45
C PRO A 26 -3.12 12.16 24.57
N ALA A 27 -2.38 12.85 23.72
CA ALA A 27 -1.53 12.26 22.67
C ALA A 27 -0.24 11.57 23.18
N PHE A 28 -0.14 11.23 24.45
CA PHE A 28 1.04 10.58 25.06
C PHE A 28 1.09 9.08 24.78
N THR A 29 0.80 8.64 23.58
CA THR A 29 0.97 7.24 23.24
C THR A 29 2.05 7.10 22.17
N SER A 30 3.00 6.18 22.40
CA SER A 30 4.01 5.75 21.42
C SER A 30 3.41 5.27 20.09
N LYS A 31 2.09 5.10 20.03
CA LYS A 31 1.32 4.63 18.88
C LYS A 31 0.93 5.72 17.85
N VAL A 32 1.33 6.97 18.07
CA VAL A 32 0.99 8.09 17.13
C VAL A 32 1.51 7.81 15.72
N ASN A 33 2.59 7.06 15.58
CA ASN A 33 3.20 6.69 14.30
C ASN A 33 2.61 5.41 13.66
N TYR A 34 1.74 4.68 14.37
CA TYR A 34 1.13 3.44 13.85
C TYR A 34 -0.09 3.76 12.99
N ARG A 35 0.14 4.45 11.87
CA ARG A 35 -0.90 4.82 10.91
C ARG A 35 -0.89 3.87 9.72
N ASN A 36 -2.07 3.54 9.23
CA ASN A 36 -2.17 2.83 7.97
C ASN A 36 -1.83 3.77 6.80
N HIS A 37 -0.79 3.45 6.06
CA HIS A 37 -0.33 4.18 4.88
C HIS A 37 -0.70 3.49 3.57
N ARG A 38 -1.37 2.34 3.61
CA ARG A 38 -1.83 1.63 2.42
C ARG A 38 -2.87 2.48 1.67
N LYS A 39 -2.65 2.66 0.37
CA LYS A 39 -3.59 3.26 -0.56
C LYS A 39 -3.94 2.18 -1.55
N LEU A 40 -5.01 1.48 -1.25
CA LEU A 40 -5.51 0.40 -2.09
C LEU A 40 -7.01 0.52 -2.26
N CYS A 41 -7.49 0.12 -3.43
CA CYS A 41 -8.90 0.02 -3.76
C CYS A 41 -9.12 -1.30 -4.46
N VAL A 42 -10.13 -2.05 -4.06
CA VAL A 42 -10.52 -3.30 -4.71
C VAL A 42 -11.95 -3.16 -5.19
N ILE A 43 -12.18 -3.52 -6.44
CA ILE A 43 -13.49 -3.42 -7.10
C ILE A 43 -13.91 -4.82 -7.52
N ASP A 44 -15.05 -5.27 -6.97
CA ASP A 44 -15.71 -6.55 -7.29
C ASP A 44 -14.78 -7.78 -7.18
N GLY A 45 -13.71 -7.71 -6.38
CA GLY A 45 -12.71 -8.78 -6.26
C GLY A 45 -11.94 -9.11 -7.54
N THR A 46 -12.11 -8.32 -8.61
CA THR A 46 -11.53 -8.58 -9.94
C THR A 46 -10.50 -7.56 -10.37
N THR A 47 -10.55 -6.37 -9.81
CA THR A 47 -9.63 -5.27 -10.12
C THR A 47 -9.15 -4.64 -8.82
N ALA A 48 -7.85 -4.39 -8.72
CA ALA A 48 -7.26 -3.67 -7.61
C ALA A 48 -6.40 -2.49 -8.10
N PHE A 49 -6.37 -1.44 -7.29
CA PHE A 49 -5.46 -0.31 -7.44
C PHE A 49 -4.62 -0.19 -6.17
N ILE A 50 -3.32 -0.02 -6.33
CA ILE A 50 -2.37 0.13 -5.23
C ILE A 50 -1.23 1.07 -5.62
N GLY A 51 -0.82 1.94 -4.71
CA GLY A 51 0.32 2.86 -4.94
C GLY A 51 0.41 3.97 -3.91
N GLY A 52 1.12 5.04 -4.24
CA GLY A 52 1.35 6.17 -3.35
C GLY A 52 0.23 7.22 -3.36
N MET A 53 -0.65 7.21 -4.37
CA MET A 53 -1.68 8.23 -4.58
C MET A 53 -2.76 8.21 -3.48
N ASN A 54 -2.93 9.32 -2.77
CA ASN A 54 -4.05 9.50 -1.84
C ASN A 54 -5.29 10.07 -2.53
N ILE A 55 -6.46 9.92 -1.92
CA ILE A 55 -7.69 10.60 -2.35
C ILE A 55 -7.62 12.07 -1.87
N ALA A 56 -7.00 12.93 -2.69
CA ALA A 56 -6.82 14.35 -2.39
C ALA A 56 -6.71 15.20 -3.65
N LYS A 57 -7.23 16.44 -3.59
CA LYS A 57 -7.22 17.39 -4.73
C LYS A 57 -5.84 17.59 -5.36
N ARG A 58 -4.77 17.57 -4.56
CA ARG A 58 -3.40 17.79 -5.07
C ARG A 58 -2.95 16.75 -6.11
N TYR A 59 -3.54 15.58 -6.16
CA TYR A 59 -3.25 14.55 -7.17
C TYR A 59 -4.04 14.76 -8.47
N VAL A 60 -5.09 15.59 -8.44
CA VAL A 60 -5.94 15.85 -9.61
C VAL A 60 -5.62 17.22 -10.21
N SER A 61 -5.58 18.26 -9.40
CA SER A 61 -5.43 19.66 -9.85
C SER A 61 -4.10 20.30 -9.47
N GLY A 62 -3.23 19.59 -8.78
CA GLY A 62 -1.92 20.08 -8.36
C GLY A 62 -1.97 21.08 -7.19
N ARG A 63 -0.79 21.55 -6.77
CA ARG A 63 -0.60 22.73 -5.94
C ARG A 63 0.02 23.83 -6.81
N VAL A 64 -0.66 24.93 -6.89
CA VAL A 64 -0.25 26.22 -7.49
C VAL A 64 0.19 26.20 -8.96
N HIS A 65 0.96 25.23 -9.47
CA HIS A 65 1.38 25.22 -10.90
C HIS A 65 1.67 23.83 -11.51
N GLN A 66 1.70 22.74 -10.72
CA GLN A 66 1.95 21.40 -11.29
C GLN A 66 1.15 20.31 -10.54
N PRO A 67 0.58 19.32 -11.26
CA PRO A 67 -0.03 18.16 -10.64
C PRO A 67 1.02 17.39 -9.82
N TRP A 68 0.63 16.93 -8.64
CA TRP A 68 1.47 16.06 -7.82
C TRP A 68 1.54 14.69 -8.47
N ARG A 69 2.70 14.34 -9.01
CA ARG A 69 2.93 13.04 -9.62
C ARG A 69 3.10 11.96 -8.56
N ASP A 70 2.52 10.80 -8.82
CA ASP A 70 2.71 9.60 -8.02
C ASP A 70 2.52 8.36 -8.91
N THR A 71 3.11 7.23 -8.52
CA THR A 71 2.95 5.96 -9.22
C THR A 71 1.84 5.14 -8.57
N HIS A 72 0.92 4.66 -9.40
CA HIS A 72 -0.20 3.85 -8.97
C HIS A 72 -0.44 2.72 -9.98
N LEU A 73 -0.59 1.48 -9.49
CA LEU A 73 -0.76 0.30 -10.31
C LEU A 73 -2.23 -0.10 -10.35
N ARG A 74 -2.70 -0.47 -11.53
CA ARG A 74 -3.93 -1.24 -11.70
C ARG A 74 -3.58 -2.71 -11.91
N ILE A 75 -4.15 -3.58 -11.10
CA ILE A 75 -3.91 -5.02 -11.11
C ILE A 75 -5.22 -5.72 -11.47
N ARG A 76 -5.14 -6.74 -12.35
CA ARG A 76 -6.23 -7.65 -12.67
C ARG A 76 -5.71 -9.09 -12.62
N GLY A 77 -6.57 -10.03 -12.30
CA GLY A 77 -6.19 -11.45 -12.18
C GLY A 77 -5.93 -11.87 -10.74
N GLY A 78 -5.26 -13.00 -10.53
CA GLY A 78 -5.12 -13.66 -9.23
C GLY A 78 -4.46 -12.83 -8.12
N ALA A 79 -3.56 -11.90 -8.48
CA ALA A 79 -2.92 -11.02 -7.51
C ALA A 79 -3.91 -10.06 -6.80
N VAL A 80 -5.11 -9.82 -7.36
CA VAL A 80 -6.17 -9.03 -6.73
C VAL A 80 -6.58 -9.64 -5.39
N TYR A 81 -6.64 -10.96 -5.28
CA TYR A 81 -7.01 -11.64 -4.04
C TYR A 81 -6.04 -11.35 -2.89
N ALA A 82 -4.76 -11.22 -3.20
CA ALA A 82 -3.75 -10.88 -2.18
C ALA A 82 -3.89 -9.42 -1.72
N VAL A 83 -4.19 -8.48 -2.62
CA VAL A 83 -4.49 -7.09 -2.27
C VAL A 83 -5.76 -7.00 -1.43
N GLN A 84 -6.82 -7.72 -1.84
CA GLN A 84 -8.08 -7.77 -1.10
C GLN A 84 -7.90 -8.37 0.30
N ARG A 85 -7.11 -9.42 0.41
CA ARG A 85 -6.77 -10.00 1.73
C ARG A 85 -6.10 -8.97 2.63
N ALA A 86 -5.18 -8.17 2.11
CA ALA A 86 -4.54 -7.11 2.90
C ALA A 86 -5.56 -6.08 3.41
N PHE A 87 -6.55 -5.71 2.58
CA PHE A 87 -7.66 -4.85 3.00
C PHE A 87 -8.52 -5.52 4.08
N LEU A 88 -8.94 -6.77 3.86
CA LEU A 88 -9.84 -7.48 4.78
C LEU A 88 -9.21 -7.75 6.15
N VAL A 89 -7.89 -7.95 6.21
CA VAL A 89 -7.15 -8.04 7.48
C VAL A 89 -7.21 -6.71 8.25
N ASP A 90 -6.97 -5.59 7.55
CA ASP A 90 -7.07 -4.27 8.17
C ASP A 90 -8.52 -3.95 8.60
N TRP A 91 -9.50 -4.35 7.78
CA TRP A 91 -10.92 -4.19 8.09
C TRP A 91 -11.31 -4.97 9.36
N TYR A 92 -10.95 -6.25 9.41
CA TYR A 92 -11.18 -7.07 10.60
C TYR A 92 -10.50 -6.49 11.85
N PHE A 93 -9.32 -5.93 11.70
CA PHE A 93 -8.63 -5.29 12.82
C PHE A 93 -9.44 -4.12 13.43
N VAL A 94 -10.14 -3.37 12.59
CA VAL A 94 -10.89 -2.17 13.01
C VAL A 94 -12.31 -2.49 13.44
N ASP A 95 -13.03 -3.30 12.65
CA ASP A 95 -14.47 -3.56 12.80
C ASP A 95 -14.78 -4.85 13.56
N ARG A 96 -13.83 -5.79 13.61
CA ARG A 96 -14.00 -7.14 14.17
C ARG A 96 -14.98 -8.02 13.40
N THR A 97 -15.46 -7.59 12.26
CA THR A 97 -16.33 -8.39 11.39
C THR A 97 -15.50 -9.20 10.40
N LEU A 98 -15.65 -10.51 10.43
CA LEU A 98 -14.98 -11.40 9.48
C LEU A 98 -15.77 -11.46 8.17
N ILE A 99 -15.23 -10.83 7.14
CA ILE A 99 -15.75 -10.87 5.78
C ILE A 99 -15.09 -12.04 5.04
N ASN A 100 -15.81 -13.16 4.91
CA ASN A 100 -15.29 -14.41 4.31
C ASN A 100 -16.19 -14.99 3.20
N SER A 101 -17.19 -14.24 2.74
CA SER A 101 -18.07 -14.70 1.68
C SER A 101 -17.31 -14.95 0.37
N ARG A 102 -17.65 -16.02 -0.33
CA ARG A 102 -17.13 -16.33 -1.68
C ARG A 102 -17.44 -15.25 -2.71
N SER A 103 -18.46 -14.43 -2.50
CA SER A 103 -18.80 -13.29 -3.37
C SER A 103 -17.65 -12.27 -3.49
N TYR A 104 -16.78 -12.19 -2.50
CA TYR A 104 -15.58 -11.33 -2.55
C TYR A 104 -14.42 -11.94 -3.33
N TYR A 105 -14.51 -13.22 -3.70
CA TYR A 105 -13.46 -13.95 -4.42
C TYR A 105 -14.04 -14.60 -5.68
N PRO A 106 -14.53 -13.80 -6.65
CA PRO A 106 -15.07 -14.33 -7.89
C PRO A 106 -13.97 -15.05 -8.68
N PRO A 107 -14.32 -16.02 -9.54
CA PRO A 107 -13.35 -16.68 -10.40
C PRO A 107 -12.54 -15.67 -11.22
N VAL A 108 -11.21 -15.86 -11.29
CA VAL A 108 -10.37 -15.03 -12.14
C VAL A 108 -10.66 -15.32 -13.60
N PRO A 109 -10.96 -14.31 -14.44
CA PRO A 109 -11.15 -14.50 -15.86
C PRO A 109 -9.88 -15.11 -16.48
N PHE A 110 -10.02 -16.16 -17.29
CA PHE A 110 -8.90 -16.86 -17.92
C PHE A 110 -8.12 -16.00 -18.94
N ALA A 111 -8.71 -14.94 -19.47
CA ALA A 111 -8.07 -14.04 -20.41
C ALA A 111 -7.26 -12.96 -19.67
N ILE A 112 -6.04 -13.30 -19.26
CA ILE A 112 -5.06 -12.34 -18.71
C ILE A 112 -4.22 -11.85 -19.89
N SER A 113 -4.25 -10.56 -20.18
CA SER A 113 -3.55 -9.96 -21.32
C SER A 113 -2.02 -9.90 -21.14
N ASN A 114 -1.53 -9.90 -19.90
CA ASN A 114 -0.11 -9.81 -19.56
C ASN A 114 0.24 -10.94 -18.59
N ASN A 115 1.13 -11.83 -18.98
CA ASN A 115 1.63 -12.89 -18.11
C ASN A 115 2.71 -12.32 -17.15
N CYS A 116 2.27 -11.46 -16.23
CA CYS A 116 3.16 -10.85 -15.24
C CYS A 116 3.02 -11.57 -13.90
N LEU A 117 4.11 -12.15 -13.41
CA LEU A 117 4.17 -12.71 -12.07
C LEU A 117 4.29 -11.59 -11.05
N ALA A 118 3.41 -11.59 -10.05
CA ALA A 118 3.41 -10.60 -8.98
C ALA A 118 3.21 -11.26 -7.61
N GLN A 119 3.88 -10.71 -6.61
CA GLN A 119 3.72 -11.10 -5.21
C GLN A 119 3.37 -9.86 -4.38
N VAL A 120 2.37 -9.98 -3.51
CA VAL A 120 2.00 -8.93 -2.56
C VAL A 120 2.66 -9.24 -1.23
N VAL A 121 3.54 -8.36 -0.79
CA VAL A 121 4.22 -8.42 0.52
C VAL A 121 3.65 -7.32 1.41
N THR A 122 3.27 -7.68 2.62
CA THR A 122 2.76 -6.74 3.62
C THR A 122 3.73 -6.62 4.79
N SER A 123 3.79 -5.45 5.42
CA SER A 123 4.54 -5.23 6.64
C SER A 123 3.67 -4.51 7.66
N SER A 124 3.97 -4.72 8.93
CA SER A 124 3.26 -4.09 10.05
C SER A 124 4.28 -3.65 11.10
N PRO A 125 4.04 -2.53 11.83
CA PRO A 125 4.93 -2.08 12.90
C PRO A 125 5.02 -3.06 14.08
N ILE A 126 4.11 -4.02 14.16
CA ILE A 126 4.10 -5.09 15.18
C ILE A 126 4.55 -6.45 14.63
N ALA A 127 4.92 -6.53 13.34
CA ALA A 127 5.43 -7.76 12.77
C ALA A 127 6.81 -8.11 13.36
N MET A 128 7.07 -9.39 13.57
CA MET A 128 8.36 -9.88 14.06
C MET A 128 9.49 -9.56 13.07
N TRP A 129 9.19 -9.58 11.77
CA TRP A 129 10.16 -9.38 10.71
C TRP A 129 9.79 -8.16 9.85
N PRO A 130 10.78 -7.37 9.45
CA PRO A 130 10.57 -6.24 8.53
C PRO A 130 10.52 -6.74 7.07
N ASP A 131 9.50 -7.50 6.71
CA ASP A 131 9.40 -8.25 5.46
C ASP A 131 9.64 -7.38 4.20
N ILE A 132 9.04 -6.18 4.14
CA ILE A 132 9.24 -5.27 3.00
C ILE A 132 10.69 -4.82 2.90
N MET A 133 11.33 -4.48 4.03
CA MET A 133 12.74 -4.08 4.05
C MET A 133 13.63 -5.22 3.61
N GLN A 134 13.38 -6.45 4.07
CA GLN A 134 14.12 -7.64 3.62
C GLN A 134 13.93 -7.89 2.13
N GLY A 135 12.72 -7.68 1.61
CA GLY A 135 12.42 -7.74 0.18
C GLY A 135 13.26 -6.74 -0.63
N TYR A 136 13.36 -5.47 -0.18
CA TYR A 136 14.22 -4.47 -0.82
C TYR A 136 15.69 -4.89 -0.80
N VAL A 137 16.22 -5.33 0.33
CA VAL A 137 17.60 -5.82 0.45
C VAL A 137 17.85 -6.95 -0.54
N ARG A 138 16.93 -7.91 -0.63
CA ARG A 138 17.06 -9.04 -1.55
C ARG A 138 17.09 -8.61 -3.01
N ILE A 139 16.17 -7.75 -3.44
CA ILE A 139 16.10 -7.24 -4.81
C ILE A 139 17.39 -6.48 -5.17
N LEU A 140 17.89 -5.63 -4.28
CA LEU A 140 19.12 -4.88 -4.48
C LEU A 140 20.34 -5.79 -4.66
N LEU A 141 20.48 -6.83 -3.82
CA LEU A 141 21.61 -7.76 -3.89
C LEU A 141 21.52 -8.73 -5.09
N GLU A 142 20.34 -8.95 -5.66
CA GLU A 142 20.15 -9.81 -6.84
C GLU A 142 20.23 -9.02 -8.17
N ALA A 143 20.23 -7.72 -8.12
CA ALA A 143 20.37 -6.88 -9.31
C ALA A 143 21.67 -7.19 -10.08
N ARG A 144 21.61 -7.14 -11.42
CA ARG A 144 22.74 -7.48 -12.30
C ARG A 144 23.18 -6.36 -13.22
N GLN A 145 22.24 -5.45 -13.56
CA GLN A 145 22.50 -4.38 -14.52
C GLN A 145 22.21 -3.02 -13.93
N TYR A 146 21.01 -2.79 -13.44
CA TYR A 146 20.61 -1.50 -12.86
C TYR A 146 19.51 -1.65 -11.80
N VAL A 147 19.44 -0.66 -10.92
CA VAL A 147 18.34 -0.46 -9.95
C VAL A 147 17.96 1.00 -9.95
N TYR A 148 16.73 1.32 -10.30
CA TYR A 148 16.21 2.67 -10.24
C TYR A 148 15.17 2.77 -9.13
N LEU A 149 15.41 3.69 -8.19
CA LEU A 149 14.54 3.95 -7.05
C LEU A 149 13.93 5.34 -7.18
N GLU A 150 12.61 5.41 -7.22
CA GLU A 150 11.87 6.69 -7.22
C GLU A 150 11.12 6.83 -5.90
N THR A 151 11.45 7.85 -5.12
CA THR A 151 10.78 8.15 -3.85
C THR A 151 10.87 9.64 -3.53
N PRO A 152 9.80 10.27 -3.02
CA PRO A 152 9.84 11.67 -2.57
C PRO A 152 10.61 11.84 -1.26
N TYR A 153 10.84 10.75 -0.51
CA TYR A 153 11.53 10.76 0.78
C TYR A 153 12.55 9.62 0.83
N PHE A 154 13.78 9.93 0.46
CA PHE A 154 14.86 8.95 0.52
C PHE A 154 15.45 8.90 1.93
N LEU A 155 14.92 8.02 2.75
CA LEU A 155 15.37 7.75 4.13
C LEU A 155 15.67 6.25 4.29
N PRO A 156 16.70 5.74 3.65
CA PRO A 156 17.04 4.32 3.69
C PRO A 156 17.49 3.92 5.10
N THR A 157 17.06 2.73 5.53
CA THR A 157 17.65 2.07 6.70
C THR A 157 19.06 1.58 6.38
N ASP A 158 19.88 1.34 7.41
CA ASP A 158 21.26 0.87 7.23
C ASP A 158 21.37 -0.39 6.34
N PRO A 159 20.52 -1.44 6.51
CA PRO A 159 20.57 -2.60 5.64
C PRO A 159 20.28 -2.28 4.16
N VAL A 160 19.34 -1.39 3.88
CA VAL A 160 19.02 -0.97 2.50
C VAL A 160 20.17 -0.19 1.91
N LEU A 161 20.75 0.77 2.66
CA LEU A 161 21.89 1.54 2.22
C LEU A 161 23.11 0.65 1.96
N PHE A 162 23.37 -0.32 2.83
CA PHE A 162 24.43 -1.29 2.65
C PHE A 162 24.22 -2.13 1.37
N ALA A 163 23.02 -2.62 1.12
CA ALA A 163 22.69 -3.39 -0.08
C ALA A 163 22.88 -2.57 -1.37
N MET A 164 22.48 -1.28 -1.37
CA MET A 164 22.69 -0.37 -2.50
C MET A 164 24.17 -0.17 -2.79
N ARG A 165 24.99 0.11 -1.77
CA ARG A 165 26.43 0.24 -1.90
C ARG A 165 27.07 -1.04 -2.44
N THR A 166 26.66 -2.20 -1.92
CA THR A 166 27.15 -3.51 -2.37
C THR A 166 26.83 -3.74 -3.84
N ALA A 167 25.59 -3.45 -4.27
CA ALA A 167 25.20 -3.56 -5.67
C ALA A 167 26.05 -2.62 -6.58
N ALA A 168 26.24 -1.36 -6.17
CA ALA A 168 27.05 -0.40 -6.92
C ALA A 168 28.53 -0.85 -7.03
N ILE A 169 29.12 -1.36 -5.94
CA ILE A 169 30.48 -1.89 -5.96
C ILE A 169 30.61 -3.12 -6.88
N ALA A 170 29.52 -3.93 -6.98
CA ALA A 170 29.46 -5.06 -7.90
C ALA A 170 29.25 -4.66 -9.38
N GLY A 171 29.17 -3.35 -9.68
CA GLY A 171 29.03 -2.83 -11.04
C GLY A 171 27.57 -2.61 -11.51
N VAL A 172 26.62 -2.68 -10.60
CA VAL A 172 25.22 -2.36 -10.91
C VAL A 172 25.03 -0.84 -10.93
N ASP A 173 24.33 -0.32 -11.93
CA ASP A 173 23.93 1.10 -12.01
C ASP A 173 22.79 1.36 -11.01
N VAL A 174 23.04 2.14 -9.93
CA VAL A 174 22.12 2.38 -8.82
C VAL A 174 21.77 3.85 -8.70
#